data_e902b0b884c35ccf0728b17d35645aa2
#
_entry.id   e902b0b884c35ccf0728b17d35645aa2
#
_cell.length_a   1.000
_cell.length_b   1.000
_cell.length_c   1.000
_cell.angle_alpha   90.00
_cell.angle_beta   90.00
_cell.angle_gamma   90.00
#
_symmetry.space_group_name_H-M   'P 1'
#
loop_
_entity.id
_entity.type
_entity.pdbx_description
1 polymer ?
#
loop_
_entity_poly.entity_id
_entity_poly.type
_entity_poly.pdbx_seq_one_letter_code
_entity_poly.pdbx_strand_id
1 'polypeptide(L)'
;MRSFAVMTFTFPRDHVGITAIPEHRAEWQLAEVVSPHLVDPVPVIAAKHIPYIHDANRLQNLSIYVPMTEETAGLVGAPVERLPGAGSASLLPRYYVHLHGGAWRDPGLTAASVEPAVAHAFSAIGASASISAIASINYTVTQFDYPAPPLMVRPPAPYGAIKDNHTDPAREAVHPQHISDVLHGLALLSSLGLTDQSYILSGHSCGACLAFQAILQPPRHYGLGYLPDAPCPAAMLGLDGLYDLPALVDGLGAAHERLRGDYETMLSRAFGADQRSWPAASPAHFDPAGIAGRVRNGKAPRLVVLDQSTEDQLVPMNQLERFQAQLGKVSGLRVIQGRRCTGGHTAPWQEGTMIWESLQDIVELLGG
;
A
#
# COMPACT_ATOMS: atom_id res chain seq x y z
N MET A 1 14.06 -33.50 11.45
CA MET A 1 13.32 -33.22 10.22
C MET A 1 11.83 -33.35 10.50
N ARG A 2 11.13 -32.24 10.73
CA ARG A 2 9.67 -32.22 10.84
C ARG A 2 9.12 -31.60 9.56
N SER A 3 8.40 -32.42 8.80
CA SER A 3 7.70 -32.05 7.58
C SER A 3 6.62 -31.03 7.92
N PHE A 4 6.73 -29.82 7.37
CA PHE A 4 5.64 -28.84 7.39
C PHE A 4 4.59 -29.29 6.36
N ALA A 5 3.41 -29.62 6.86
CA ALA A 5 2.25 -29.87 5.99
C ALA A 5 1.84 -28.54 5.34
N VAL A 6 1.93 -28.49 4.03
CA VAL A 6 1.36 -27.38 3.23
C VAL A 6 -0.16 -27.55 3.30
N MET A 7 -0.84 -26.65 4.01
CA MET A 7 -2.30 -26.56 3.93
C MET A 7 -2.69 -26.04 2.55
N THR A 8 -3.27 -26.90 1.75
CA THR A 8 -3.88 -26.57 0.46
C THR A 8 -5.26 -25.98 0.71
N PHE A 9 -5.42 -24.68 0.48
CA PHE A 9 -6.73 -24.04 0.39
C PHE A 9 -7.32 -24.36 -0.98
N THR A 10 -8.50 -24.99 -1.00
CA THR A 10 -9.27 -25.21 -2.23
C THR A 10 -10.20 -24.02 -2.46
N PHE A 11 -9.88 -23.20 -3.47
CA PHE A 11 -10.74 -22.15 -3.96
C PHE A 11 -11.65 -22.65 -5.10
N PRO A 12 -12.83 -22.02 -5.31
CA PRO A 12 -13.63 -22.28 -6.51
C PRO A 12 -12.80 -21.94 -7.76
N ARG A 13 -12.79 -22.85 -8.72
CA ARG A 13 -12.05 -22.68 -9.98
C ARG A 13 -12.93 -21.91 -10.96
N ASP A 14 -12.78 -20.59 -11.00
CA ASP A 14 -13.09 -19.78 -12.18
C ASP A 14 -12.00 -18.71 -12.32
N HIS A 15 -10.83 -19.15 -12.79
CA HIS A 15 -9.71 -18.26 -13.07
C HIS A 15 -9.77 -17.82 -14.54
N VAL A 16 -10.32 -16.64 -14.77
CA VAL A 16 -10.11 -15.93 -16.03
C VAL A 16 -8.67 -15.38 -16.02
N GLY A 17 -7.88 -15.80 -17.00
CA GLY A 17 -6.49 -15.34 -17.15
C GLY A 17 -6.39 -13.83 -17.27
N ILE A 18 -5.24 -13.27 -16.84
CA ILE A 18 -4.87 -11.84 -16.95
C ILE A 18 -4.72 -11.48 -18.44
N THR A 19 -5.79 -11.36 -19.20
CA THR A 19 -5.69 -11.09 -20.65
C THR A 19 -6.61 -10.03 -21.20
N ALA A 20 -7.40 -9.33 -20.37
CA ALA A 20 -8.17 -8.20 -20.85
C ALA A 20 -8.15 -7.06 -19.84
N ILE A 21 -7.44 -5.98 -20.17
CA ILE A 21 -7.71 -4.65 -19.60
C ILE A 21 -9.18 -4.36 -19.92
N PRO A 22 -10.00 -3.95 -18.91
CA PRO A 22 -11.41 -3.65 -19.15
C PRO A 22 -11.59 -2.70 -20.33
N GLU A 23 -12.58 -2.95 -21.19
CA GLU A 23 -12.84 -2.13 -22.40
C GLU A 23 -13.19 -0.68 -22.09
N HIS A 24 -13.55 -0.36 -20.85
CA HIS A 24 -13.75 1.02 -20.39
C HIS A 24 -12.42 1.59 -19.91
N ARG A 25 -11.68 2.21 -20.81
CA ARG A 25 -10.45 2.94 -20.49
C ARG A 25 -10.81 4.18 -19.68
N ALA A 26 -10.29 4.26 -18.45
CA ALA A 26 -10.31 5.50 -17.71
C ALA A 26 -9.57 6.58 -18.50
N GLU A 27 -10.08 7.81 -18.43
CA GLU A 27 -9.48 8.96 -19.08
C GLU A 27 -8.80 9.85 -18.07
N TRP A 28 -7.77 10.54 -18.51
CA TRP A 28 -7.12 11.58 -17.75
C TRP A 28 -8.03 12.81 -17.64
N GLN A 29 -8.19 13.32 -16.42
CA GLN A 29 -9.05 14.46 -16.11
C GLN A 29 -8.27 15.51 -15.33
N LEU A 30 -8.63 16.78 -15.53
CA LEU A 30 -8.19 17.85 -14.65
C LEU A 30 -8.85 17.65 -13.28
N ALA A 31 -8.06 17.74 -12.22
CA ALA A 31 -8.50 17.59 -10.84
C ALA A 31 -7.75 18.58 -9.94
N GLU A 32 -8.26 18.76 -8.75
CA GLU A 32 -7.59 19.50 -7.69
C GLU A 32 -7.40 18.56 -6.48
N VAL A 33 -6.24 18.68 -5.83
CA VAL A 33 -5.93 17.99 -4.58
C VAL A 33 -5.60 19.02 -3.51
N VAL A 34 -5.92 18.69 -2.26
CA VAL A 34 -5.74 19.59 -1.13
C VAL A 34 -4.88 18.94 -0.04
N SER A 35 -4.14 19.77 0.70
CA SER A 35 -3.51 19.41 1.95
C SER A 35 -3.84 20.46 3.01
N PRO A 36 -3.99 20.06 4.29
CA PRO A 36 -4.22 21.03 5.37
C PRO A 36 -3.12 22.09 5.51
N HIS A 37 -1.92 21.80 5.01
CA HIS A 37 -0.76 22.67 5.11
C HIS A 37 -0.52 23.55 3.87
N LEU A 38 -1.38 23.46 2.88
CA LEU A 38 -1.33 24.31 1.68
C LEU A 38 -2.55 25.24 1.65
N VAL A 39 -2.31 26.52 1.33
CA VAL A 39 -3.38 27.55 1.32
C VAL A 39 -4.35 27.29 0.17
N ASP A 40 -3.82 26.96 -1.01
CA ASP A 40 -4.60 26.80 -2.22
C ASP A 40 -4.62 25.32 -2.65
N PRO A 41 -5.73 24.85 -3.28
CA PRO A 41 -5.76 23.57 -3.96
C PRO A 41 -4.68 23.50 -5.05
N VAL A 42 -4.09 22.33 -5.22
CA VAL A 42 -3.05 22.08 -6.23
C VAL A 42 -3.69 21.44 -7.46
N PRO A 43 -3.60 22.07 -8.63
CA PRO A 43 -4.11 21.48 -9.87
C PRO A 43 -3.22 20.31 -10.30
N VAL A 44 -3.86 19.20 -10.65
CA VAL A 44 -3.21 17.97 -11.10
C VAL A 44 -4.00 17.38 -12.26
N ILE A 45 -3.37 16.48 -13.00
CA ILE A 45 -4.09 15.61 -13.93
C ILE A 45 -4.19 14.25 -13.29
N ALA A 46 -5.39 13.70 -13.19
CA ALA A 46 -5.64 12.45 -12.50
C ALA A 46 -6.49 11.50 -13.35
N ALA A 47 -6.23 10.23 -13.22
CA ALA A 47 -7.14 9.18 -13.63
C ALA A 47 -7.52 8.37 -12.39
N LYS A 48 -8.78 8.45 -11.99
CA LYS A 48 -9.28 7.87 -10.74
C LYS A 48 -10.18 6.66 -11.05
N HIS A 49 -10.19 5.72 -10.09
CA HIS A 49 -11.04 4.52 -10.14
C HIS A 49 -10.79 3.62 -11.36
N ILE A 50 -9.53 3.48 -11.78
CA ILE A 50 -9.14 2.59 -12.87
C ILE A 50 -9.26 1.14 -12.37
N PRO A 51 -10.20 0.32 -12.86
CA PRO A 51 -10.33 -1.05 -12.42
C PRO A 51 -9.12 -1.87 -12.88
N TYR A 52 -8.59 -2.72 -12.01
CA TYR A 52 -7.42 -3.55 -12.32
C TYR A 52 -7.77 -5.01 -12.63
N ILE A 53 -9.04 -5.40 -12.49
CA ILE A 53 -9.56 -6.69 -12.92
C ILE A 53 -10.89 -6.52 -13.65
N HIS A 54 -11.28 -7.55 -14.42
CA HIS A 54 -12.62 -7.60 -15.02
C HIS A 54 -13.67 -7.79 -13.91
N ASP A 55 -14.87 -7.22 -14.10
CA ASP A 55 -15.97 -7.27 -13.11
C ASP A 55 -15.57 -6.79 -11.70
N ALA A 56 -14.68 -5.80 -11.66
CA ALA A 56 -14.17 -5.22 -10.44
C ALA A 56 -15.30 -4.69 -9.53
N ASN A 57 -15.23 -5.00 -8.23
CA ASN A 57 -16.05 -4.31 -7.25
C ASN A 57 -15.55 -2.86 -7.06
N ARG A 58 -16.31 -2.03 -6.34
CA ARG A 58 -16.02 -0.59 -6.19
C ARG A 58 -14.68 -0.27 -5.52
N LEU A 59 -14.00 -1.22 -4.86
CA LEU A 59 -12.67 -1.06 -4.24
C LEU A 59 -11.56 -1.77 -5.03
N GLN A 60 -11.87 -2.47 -6.11
CA GLN A 60 -10.87 -3.12 -6.96
C GLN A 60 -10.42 -2.19 -8.08
N ASN A 61 -9.82 -1.07 -7.71
CA ASN A 61 -9.34 -0.03 -8.62
C ASN A 61 -8.11 0.69 -8.05
N LEU A 62 -7.51 1.53 -8.86
CA LEU A 62 -6.43 2.42 -8.47
C LEU A 62 -6.63 3.82 -9.03
N SER A 63 -5.92 4.79 -8.47
CA SER A 63 -5.87 6.17 -8.97
C SER A 63 -4.44 6.55 -9.29
N ILE A 64 -4.25 7.34 -10.35
CA ILE A 64 -2.95 7.86 -10.78
C ILE A 64 -3.04 9.39 -10.87
N TYR A 65 -2.04 10.06 -10.34
CA TYR A 65 -1.91 11.52 -10.34
C TYR A 65 -0.59 11.90 -11.00
N VAL A 66 -0.63 12.93 -11.85
CA VAL A 66 0.55 13.52 -12.49
C VAL A 66 0.56 15.03 -12.28
N PRO A 67 1.74 15.68 -12.21
CA PRO A 67 1.79 17.13 -12.09
C PRO A 67 1.16 17.79 -13.32
N MET A 68 0.50 18.92 -13.14
CA MET A 68 -0.01 19.72 -14.25
C MET A 68 1.12 20.58 -14.82
N THR A 69 1.61 20.21 -16.00
CA THR A 69 2.66 20.92 -16.75
C THR A 69 2.20 21.12 -18.19
N GLU A 70 2.93 21.90 -18.99
CA GLU A 70 2.66 22.03 -20.43
C GLU A 70 2.68 20.67 -21.15
N GLU A 71 3.60 19.77 -20.76
CA GLU A 71 3.74 18.43 -21.32
C GLU A 71 2.53 17.53 -20.97
N THR A 72 2.10 17.56 -19.71
CA THR A 72 1.04 16.68 -19.22
C THR A 72 -0.37 17.22 -19.49
N ALA A 73 -0.52 18.52 -19.73
CA ALA A 73 -1.83 19.14 -20.06
C ALA A 73 -2.48 18.50 -21.29
N GLY A 74 -1.70 18.03 -22.26
CA GLY A 74 -2.19 17.30 -23.43
C GLY A 74 -2.79 15.93 -23.16
N LEU A 75 -2.68 15.39 -21.93
CA LEU A 75 -3.28 14.11 -21.53
C LEU A 75 -4.79 14.23 -21.26
N VAL A 76 -5.30 15.41 -20.90
CA VAL A 76 -6.70 15.60 -20.51
C VAL A 76 -7.64 15.14 -21.64
N GLY A 77 -8.56 14.24 -21.31
CA GLY A 77 -9.49 13.60 -22.25
C GLY A 77 -8.91 12.41 -23.02
N ALA A 78 -7.61 12.12 -22.87
CA ALA A 78 -7.01 10.93 -23.47
C ALA A 78 -7.18 9.69 -22.56
N PRO A 79 -7.30 8.49 -23.15
CA PRO A 79 -7.34 7.25 -22.36
C PRO A 79 -6.00 6.99 -21.67
N VAL A 80 -6.05 6.30 -20.52
CA VAL A 80 -4.86 5.89 -19.77
C VAL A 80 -4.24 4.64 -20.42
N GLU A 81 -3.31 4.86 -21.32
CA GLU A 81 -2.61 3.76 -22.02
C GLU A 81 -1.21 3.51 -21.46
N ARG A 82 -0.61 4.54 -20.84
CA ARG A 82 0.75 4.50 -20.35
C ARG A 82 1.00 5.51 -19.24
N LEU A 83 1.91 5.17 -18.31
CA LEU A 83 2.42 6.14 -17.33
C LEU A 83 3.28 7.21 -18.03
N PRO A 84 3.15 8.50 -17.68
CA PRO A 84 4.01 9.55 -18.22
C PRO A 84 5.49 9.26 -17.92
N GLY A 85 6.34 9.44 -18.92
CA GLY A 85 7.78 9.17 -18.81
C GLY A 85 8.16 7.67 -18.82
N ALA A 86 7.21 6.74 -19.03
CA ALA A 86 7.52 5.33 -19.11
C ALA A 86 8.46 5.01 -20.29
N GLY A 87 9.49 4.20 -20.02
CA GLY A 87 10.55 3.85 -20.98
C GLY A 87 11.66 4.88 -21.12
N SER A 88 11.59 6.03 -20.44
CA SER A 88 12.73 6.94 -20.36
C SER A 88 13.75 6.39 -19.38
N ALA A 89 15.03 6.40 -19.75
CA ALA A 89 16.11 6.02 -18.85
C ALA A 89 16.21 7.03 -17.68
N SER A 90 16.21 6.51 -16.47
CA SER A 90 16.45 7.31 -15.25
C SER A 90 17.23 6.46 -14.27
N LEU A 91 18.19 7.07 -13.57
CA LEU A 91 18.92 6.42 -12.47
C LEU A 91 18.14 6.46 -11.16
N LEU A 92 17.13 7.34 -11.06
CA LEU A 92 16.29 7.50 -9.88
C LEU A 92 14.85 7.04 -10.18
N PRO A 93 14.11 6.57 -9.17
CA PRO A 93 12.70 6.21 -9.35
C PRO A 93 11.88 7.43 -9.77
N ARG A 94 11.00 7.23 -10.73
CA ARG A 94 10.11 8.26 -11.28
C ARG A 94 8.69 8.14 -10.77
N TYR A 95 8.34 7.03 -10.13
CA TYR A 95 6.98 6.77 -9.68
C TYR A 95 6.95 6.49 -8.20
N TYR A 96 5.84 6.86 -7.60
CA TYR A 96 5.52 6.49 -6.23
C TYR A 96 4.22 5.72 -6.22
N VAL A 97 4.20 4.57 -5.55
CA VAL A 97 3.00 3.73 -5.39
C VAL A 97 2.69 3.61 -3.91
N HIS A 98 1.46 3.94 -3.52
CA HIS A 98 1.00 3.96 -2.14
C HIS A 98 -0.14 2.97 -1.89
N LEU A 99 -0.10 2.28 -0.74
CA LEU A 99 -1.16 1.44 -0.22
C LEU A 99 -1.71 2.06 1.07
N HIS A 100 -3.00 2.39 1.04
CA HIS A 100 -3.66 3.02 2.18
C HIS A 100 -3.82 2.08 3.38
N GLY A 101 -4.03 2.66 4.57
CA GLY A 101 -4.36 1.95 5.80
C GLY A 101 -5.84 1.56 5.92
N GLY A 102 -6.36 1.53 7.15
CA GLY A 102 -7.78 1.26 7.42
C GLY A 102 -8.02 -0.13 8.02
N ALA A 103 -6.98 -0.75 8.59
CA ALA A 103 -7.11 -2.01 9.34
C ALA A 103 -7.80 -3.13 8.55
N TRP A 104 -7.58 -3.18 7.22
CA TRP A 104 -8.25 -4.06 6.24
C TRP A 104 -9.78 -3.99 6.24
N ARG A 105 -10.42 -3.06 6.93
CA ARG A 105 -11.87 -3.05 7.18
C ARG A 105 -12.56 -1.71 6.98
N ASP A 106 -11.82 -0.60 6.91
CA ASP A 106 -12.41 0.73 6.74
C ASP A 106 -12.66 1.04 5.26
N PRO A 107 -13.91 1.00 4.80
CA PRO A 107 -14.24 1.29 3.41
C PRO A 107 -14.23 2.79 3.09
N GLY A 108 -14.09 3.64 4.09
CA GLY A 108 -13.98 5.09 3.97
C GLY A 108 -12.54 5.56 3.70
N LEU A 109 -11.54 4.72 4.01
CA LEU A 109 -10.15 4.99 3.71
C LEU A 109 -9.79 4.32 2.37
N THR A 110 -9.46 5.13 1.38
CA THR A 110 -9.32 4.69 -0.01
C THR A 110 -8.02 5.23 -0.63
N ALA A 111 -7.78 4.92 -1.89
CA ALA A 111 -6.68 5.46 -2.68
C ALA A 111 -6.58 7.00 -2.62
N ALA A 112 -7.68 7.70 -2.37
CA ALA A 112 -7.69 9.16 -2.20
C ALA A 112 -6.94 9.63 -0.95
N SER A 113 -6.64 8.76 0.02
CA SER A 113 -5.86 9.13 1.22
C SER A 113 -4.44 9.61 0.90
N VAL A 114 -3.92 9.34 -0.30
CA VAL A 114 -2.62 9.86 -0.75
C VAL A 114 -2.68 11.30 -1.25
N GLU A 115 -3.88 11.87 -1.49
CA GLU A 115 -4.03 13.19 -2.11
C GLU A 115 -3.33 14.34 -1.38
N PRO A 116 -3.28 14.40 -0.03
CA PRO A 116 -2.47 15.39 0.66
C PRO A 116 -0.98 15.30 0.31
N ALA A 117 -0.43 14.09 0.18
CA ALA A 117 0.96 13.91 -0.25
C ALA A 117 1.17 14.28 -1.74
N VAL A 118 0.18 14.00 -2.60
CA VAL A 118 0.17 14.45 -4.01
C VAL A 118 0.22 15.97 -4.07
N ALA A 119 -0.57 16.66 -3.21
CA ALA A 119 -0.58 18.12 -3.16
C ALA A 119 0.81 18.67 -2.81
N HIS A 120 1.50 18.10 -1.82
CA HIS A 120 2.88 18.49 -1.50
C HIS A 120 3.86 18.20 -2.62
N ALA A 121 3.78 17.01 -3.22
CA ALA A 121 4.68 16.60 -4.30
C ALA A 121 4.59 17.51 -5.54
N PHE A 122 3.39 17.97 -5.87
CA PHE A 122 3.12 18.71 -7.11
C PHE A 122 2.86 20.20 -6.89
N SER A 123 2.91 20.70 -5.65
CA SER A 123 2.90 22.14 -5.38
C SER A 123 4.16 22.81 -5.91
N ALA A 124 4.10 24.12 -6.17
CA ALA A 124 5.24 24.91 -6.64
C ALA A 124 6.44 24.87 -5.67
N ILE A 125 6.19 24.63 -4.38
CA ILE A 125 7.23 24.52 -3.34
C ILE A 125 7.87 23.14 -3.33
N GLY A 126 7.09 22.10 -3.61
CA GLY A 126 7.53 20.69 -3.61
C GLY A 126 7.95 20.14 -4.97
N ALA A 127 7.92 20.96 -6.04
CA ALA A 127 8.24 20.54 -7.40
C ALA A 127 9.70 20.05 -7.52
N SER A 128 9.96 18.88 -6.98
CA SER A 128 11.14 18.09 -7.29
C SER A 128 10.87 17.39 -8.63
N ALA A 129 11.70 17.67 -9.63
CA ALA A 129 11.59 17.11 -10.98
C ALA A 129 11.74 15.56 -11.03
N SER A 130 11.85 14.89 -9.89
CA SER A 130 12.14 13.44 -9.81
C SER A 130 10.88 12.56 -9.91
N ILE A 131 9.71 12.96 -9.39
CA ILE A 131 8.48 12.13 -9.40
C ILE A 131 7.55 12.54 -10.54
N SER A 132 7.38 11.66 -11.51
CA SER A 132 6.53 11.87 -12.70
C SER A 132 5.07 11.48 -12.46
N ALA A 133 4.80 10.50 -11.60
CA ALA A 133 3.44 10.12 -11.23
C ALA A 133 3.39 9.48 -9.83
N ILE A 134 2.25 9.66 -9.18
CA ILE A 134 1.89 9.01 -7.93
C ILE A 134 0.67 8.12 -8.19
N ALA A 135 0.77 6.84 -7.86
CA ALA A 135 -0.35 5.91 -7.94
C ALA A 135 -0.75 5.44 -6.52
N SER A 136 -2.04 5.23 -6.31
CA SER A 136 -2.54 4.64 -5.08
C SER A 136 -3.54 3.53 -5.40
N ILE A 137 -3.38 2.38 -4.74
CA ILE A 137 -4.15 1.17 -5.00
C ILE A 137 -5.17 0.98 -3.89
N ASN A 138 -6.45 0.88 -4.27
CA ASN A 138 -7.51 0.37 -3.41
C ASN A 138 -7.46 -1.17 -3.38
N TYR A 139 -8.06 -1.75 -2.38
CA TYR A 139 -8.25 -3.20 -2.24
C TYR A 139 -9.57 -3.48 -1.51
N THR A 140 -10.17 -4.63 -1.80
CA THR A 140 -11.37 -5.13 -1.09
C THR A 140 -11.08 -5.23 0.39
N VAL A 141 -11.99 -4.75 1.22
CA VAL A 141 -11.85 -4.77 2.68
C VAL A 141 -12.67 -5.89 3.31
N THR A 142 -12.36 -6.23 4.54
CA THR A 142 -13.07 -7.23 5.34
C THR A 142 -14.37 -6.65 5.90
N GLN A 143 -15.40 -7.48 6.04
CA GLN A 143 -16.65 -7.11 6.69
C GLN A 143 -16.41 -6.61 8.13
N PHE A 144 -17.08 -5.54 8.46
CA PHE A 144 -17.04 -4.95 9.79
C PHE A 144 -18.46 -4.58 10.25
N ASP A 145 -18.86 -5.01 11.45
CA ASP A 145 -20.14 -4.65 12.02
C ASP A 145 -20.12 -3.18 12.47
N TYR A 146 -21.06 -2.41 12.00
CA TYR A 146 -21.25 -1.01 12.37
C TYR A 146 -22.20 -0.89 13.58
N PRO A 147 -22.00 0.05 14.49
CA PRO A 147 -21.14 1.21 14.42
C PRO A 147 -19.66 0.88 14.71
N ALA A 148 -18.76 1.45 13.88
CA ALA A 148 -17.33 1.38 14.14
C ALA A 148 -17.05 1.88 15.58
N PRO A 149 -16.10 1.25 16.30
CA PRO A 149 -15.67 1.78 17.57
C PRO A 149 -15.20 3.23 17.42
N PRO A 150 -15.37 4.08 18.46
CA PRO A 150 -15.10 5.52 18.40
C PRO A 150 -13.63 5.91 18.12
N LEU A 151 -12.76 4.94 17.90
CA LEU A 151 -11.33 5.14 17.69
C LEU A 151 -10.94 5.62 16.27
N MET A 152 -11.83 5.55 15.30
CA MET A 152 -11.57 6.11 13.97
C MET A 152 -12.34 7.41 13.80
N VAL A 153 -11.62 8.54 13.90
CA VAL A 153 -12.14 9.84 13.46
C VAL A 153 -12.33 9.73 11.95
N ARG A 154 -13.58 9.68 11.51
CA ARG A 154 -13.91 9.69 10.07
C ARG A 154 -13.46 11.00 9.46
N PRO A 155 -12.64 11.00 8.41
CA PRO A 155 -12.68 12.10 7.48
C PRO A 155 -14.08 12.14 6.85
N PRO A 156 -14.60 13.32 6.48
CA PRO A 156 -15.84 13.40 5.71
C PRO A 156 -15.66 12.55 4.46
N ALA A 157 -16.45 11.48 4.35
CA ALA A 157 -16.36 10.56 3.23
C ALA A 157 -16.64 11.35 1.93
N PRO A 158 -15.74 11.38 0.96
CA PRO A 158 -16.01 12.02 -0.32
C PRO A 158 -17.07 11.25 -1.13
N TYR A 159 -17.44 10.08 -0.69
CA TYR A 159 -18.46 9.24 -1.28
C TYR A 159 -19.57 9.02 -0.25
N GLY A 160 -20.79 9.35 -0.64
CA GLY A 160 -22.00 9.38 0.20
C GLY A 160 -22.11 8.25 1.22
N ALA A 161 -22.83 8.49 2.31
CA ALA A 161 -22.97 7.60 3.44
C ALA A 161 -23.09 6.14 2.97
N ILE A 162 -22.07 5.32 3.29
CA ILE A 162 -22.09 3.89 3.03
C ILE A 162 -23.24 3.36 3.88
N LYS A 163 -24.37 3.07 3.24
CA LYS A 163 -25.44 2.35 3.89
C LYS A 163 -24.86 1.01 4.31
N ASP A 164 -25.05 0.67 5.58
CA ASP A 164 -24.68 -0.62 6.13
C ASP A 164 -25.44 -1.71 5.36
N ASN A 165 -24.79 -2.25 4.35
CA ASN A 165 -25.33 -3.32 3.53
C ASN A 165 -24.40 -4.53 3.65
N HIS A 166 -24.85 -5.54 4.38
CA HIS A 166 -24.17 -6.81 4.61
C HIS A 166 -23.84 -7.58 3.31
N THR A 167 -24.25 -7.09 2.16
CA THR A 167 -24.05 -7.73 0.84
C THR A 167 -23.13 -6.94 -0.10
N ASP A 168 -22.31 -6.01 0.42
CA ASP A 168 -21.36 -5.27 -0.42
C ASP A 168 -20.10 -6.14 -0.70
N PRO A 169 -19.90 -6.66 -1.92
CA PRO A 169 -18.74 -7.50 -2.25
C PRO A 169 -17.39 -6.83 -2.00
N ALA A 170 -17.37 -5.50 -1.98
CA ALA A 170 -16.15 -4.75 -1.66
C ALA A 170 -15.76 -4.84 -0.17
N ARG A 171 -16.57 -5.48 0.66
CA ARG A 171 -16.39 -5.61 2.11
C ARG A 171 -16.39 -7.07 2.60
N GLU A 172 -16.11 -8.02 1.75
CA GLU A 172 -16.16 -9.44 2.07
C GLU A 172 -14.80 -10.13 1.99
N ALA A 173 -13.71 -9.35 1.88
CA ALA A 173 -12.38 -9.92 1.74
C ALA A 173 -11.91 -10.62 3.03
N VAL A 174 -11.30 -11.78 2.82
CA VAL A 174 -10.48 -12.50 3.79
C VAL A 174 -9.15 -12.80 3.11
N HIS A 175 -8.05 -12.77 3.86
CA HIS A 175 -6.73 -13.13 3.31
C HIS A 175 -6.79 -14.50 2.60
N PRO A 176 -6.26 -14.62 1.38
CA PRO A 176 -5.33 -13.72 0.69
C PRO A 176 -5.98 -12.72 -0.29
N GLN A 177 -7.29 -12.43 -0.23
CA GLN A 177 -7.93 -11.52 -1.19
C GLN A 177 -7.29 -10.11 -1.19
N HIS A 178 -6.98 -9.57 0.00
CA HIS A 178 -6.35 -8.24 0.09
C HIS A 178 -5.04 -8.15 -0.69
N ILE A 179 -4.15 -9.14 -0.49
CA ILE A 179 -2.87 -9.17 -1.22
C ILE A 179 -3.06 -9.52 -2.70
N SER A 180 -4.06 -10.33 -3.03
CA SER A 180 -4.43 -10.60 -4.44
C SER A 180 -4.79 -9.31 -5.16
N ASP A 181 -5.61 -8.45 -4.55
CA ASP A 181 -6.02 -7.17 -5.11
C ASP A 181 -4.82 -6.24 -5.33
N VAL A 182 -3.93 -6.14 -4.35
CA VAL A 182 -2.69 -5.35 -4.48
C VAL A 182 -1.82 -5.85 -5.63
N LEU A 183 -1.64 -7.16 -5.77
CA LEU A 183 -0.85 -7.76 -6.85
C LEU A 183 -1.47 -7.48 -8.23
N HIS A 184 -2.80 -7.52 -8.36
CA HIS A 184 -3.48 -7.13 -9.59
C HIS A 184 -3.29 -5.63 -9.90
N GLY A 185 -3.39 -4.76 -8.90
CA GLY A 185 -3.11 -3.33 -9.05
C GLY A 185 -1.68 -3.08 -9.54
N LEU A 186 -0.68 -3.76 -8.97
CA LEU A 186 0.72 -3.69 -9.41
C LEU A 186 0.92 -4.26 -10.82
N ALA A 187 0.19 -5.33 -11.17
CA ALA A 187 0.23 -5.90 -12.52
C ALA A 187 -0.36 -4.92 -13.56
N LEU A 188 -1.47 -4.23 -13.24
CA LEU A 188 -1.99 -3.16 -14.10
C LEU A 188 -0.96 -2.03 -14.26
N LEU A 189 -0.37 -1.52 -13.17
CA LEU A 189 0.66 -0.49 -13.27
C LEU A 189 1.86 -0.96 -14.10
N SER A 190 2.24 -2.23 -14.00
CA SER A 190 3.30 -2.82 -14.84
C SER A 190 2.92 -2.81 -16.33
N SER A 191 1.67 -3.11 -16.68
CA SER A 191 1.19 -3.03 -18.07
C SER A 191 1.17 -1.60 -18.61
N LEU A 192 1.03 -0.60 -17.72
CA LEU A 192 1.12 0.82 -18.04
C LEU A 192 2.56 1.35 -18.08
N GLY A 193 3.56 0.50 -17.80
CA GLY A 193 4.98 0.84 -17.92
C GLY A 193 5.73 1.02 -16.61
N LEU A 194 5.18 0.61 -15.46
CA LEU A 194 5.92 0.47 -14.21
C LEU A 194 6.89 -0.71 -14.34
N THR A 195 8.17 -0.49 -14.11
CA THR A 195 9.24 -1.49 -14.28
C THR A 195 10.08 -1.62 -13.02
N ASP A 196 10.97 -2.63 -13.00
CA ASP A 196 11.96 -2.77 -11.92
C ASP A 196 12.74 -1.47 -11.71
N GLN A 197 12.95 -1.11 -10.45
CA GLN A 197 13.68 0.07 -9.99
C GLN A 197 13.08 1.43 -10.41
N SER A 198 11.94 1.45 -11.13
CA SER A 198 11.34 2.69 -11.59
C SER A 198 10.47 3.40 -10.54
N TYR A 199 10.23 2.76 -9.39
CA TYR A 199 9.29 3.28 -8.38
C TYR A 199 9.72 3.00 -6.93
N ILE A 200 9.13 3.77 -6.02
CA ILE A 200 9.14 3.53 -4.58
C ILE A 200 7.76 2.98 -4.20
N LEU A 201 7.72 1.87 -3.46
CA LEU A 201 6.48 1.31 -2.93
C LEU A 201 6.35 1.66 -1.45
N SER A 202 5.23 2.23 -1.07
CA SER A 202 4.93 2.50 0.33
C SER A 202 3.59 1.96 0.78
N GLY A 203 3.43 1.89 2.09
CA GLY A 203 2.14 1.66 2.72
C GLY A 203 2.07 2.27 4.10
N HIS A 204 0.86 2.63 4.50
CA HIS A 204 0.55 3.11 5.83
C HIS A 204 -0.23 2.05 6.61
N SER A 205 0.11 1.83 7.90
CA SER A 205 -0.64 0.90 8.77
C SER A 205 -0.74 -0.51 8.15
N CYS A 206 -1.94 -1.06 7.98
CA CYS A 206 -2.15 -2.34 7.29
C CYS A 206 -1.72 -2.33 5.81
N GLY A 207 -1.71 -1.17 5.15
CA GLY A 207 -1.17 -1.01 3.80
C GLY A 207 0.34 -1.25 3.75
N ALA A 208 1.08 -0.94 4.83
CA ALA A 208 2.49 -1.31 4.94
C ALA A 208 2.65 -2.84 4.98
N CYS A 209 1.82 -3.55 5.76
CA CYS A 209 1.80 -5.02 5.73
C CYS A 209 1.65 -5.55 4.31
N LEU A 210 0.66 -5.05 3.56
CA LEU A 210 0.39 -5.47 2.19
C LEU A 210 1.55 -5.13 1.22
N ALA A 211 2.17 -3.95 1.36
CA ALA A 211 3.33 -3.58 0.55
C ALA A 211 4.48 -4.56 0.74
N PHE A 212 4.81 -4.91 1.99
CA PHE A 212 5.89 -5.86 2.29
C PHE A 212 5.52 -7.29 1.92
N GLN A 213 4.26 -7.70 2.05
CA GLN A 213 3.77 -8.97 1.54
C GLN A 213 4.00 -9.09 0.02
N ALA A 214 3.64 -8.07 -0.75
CA ALA A 214 3.71 -8.08 -2.22
C ALA A 214 5.13 -8.28 -2.76
N ILE A 215 6.13 -7.78 -2.05
CA ILE A 215 7.52 -7.74 -2.51
C ILE A 215 8.41 -8.80 -1.84
N LEU A 216 8.28 -8.98 -0.53
CA LEU A 216 9.17 -9.89 0.21
C LEU A 216 8.82 -11.36 0.04
N GLN A 217 7.61 -11.67 -0.43
CA GLN A 217 7.18 -13.04 -0.75
C GLN A 217 6.72 -13.15 -2.22
N PRO A 218 6.94 -14.28 -2.87
CA PRO A 218 6.35 -14.51 -4.18
C PRO A 218 4.84 -14.78 -4.06
N PRO A 219 4.01 -14.48 -5.08
CA PRO A 219 2.57 -14.70 -5.03
C PRO A 219 2.16 -16.14 -4.65
N ARG A 220 2.96 -17.16 -5.05
CA ARG A 220 2.71 -18.55 -4.67
C ARG A 220 2.73 -18.81 -3.15
N HIS A 221 3.38 -17.95 -2.36
CA HIS A 221 3.38 -18.04 -0.89
C HIS A 221 1.95 -17.94 -0.33
N TYR A 222 1.10 -17.18 -1.00
CA TYR A 222 -0.30 -16.95 -0.67
C TYR A 222 -1.28 -17.83 -1.46
N GLY A 223 -0.79 -18.84 -2.19
CA GLY A 223 -1.62 -19.65 -3.10
C GLY A 223 -1.97 -18.96 -4.42
N LEU A 224 -1.37 -17.81 -4.71
CA LEU A 224 -1.63 -16.97 -5.89
C LEU A 224 -0.57 -17.18 -6.99
N GLY A 225 -0.08 -18.41 -7.15
CA GLY A 225 1.00 -18.72 -8.10
C GLY A 225 0.67 -18.50 -9.58
N TYR A 226 -0.57 -18.17 -9.90
CA TYR A 226 -1.01 -17.76 -11.23
C TYR A 226 -0.71 -16.28 -11.53
N LEU A 227 -0.45 -15.47 -10.52
CA LEU A 227 -0.04 -14.07 -10.66
C LEU A 227 1.48 -13.98 -10.85
N PRO A 228 1.97 -13.03 -11.67
CA PRO A 228 3.40 -12.75 -11.75
C PRO A 228 3.93 -12.11 -10.46
N ASP A 229 5.25 -12.18 -10.26
CA ASP A 229 5.92 -11.31 -9.30
C ASP A 229 5.68 -9.85 -9.70
N ALA A 230 5.42 -8.99 -8.71
CA ALA A 230 5.42 -7.54 -8.93
C ALA A 230 6.80 -7.07 -9.39
N PRO A 231 6.91 -6.00 -10.20
CA PRO A 231 8.19 -5.36 -10.49
C PRO A 231 8.91 -5.02 -9.18
N CYS A 232 10.24 -5.14 -9.17
CA CYS A 232 11.03 -4.82 -7.98
C CYS A 232 11.11 -3.29 -7.78
N PRO A 233 10.62 -2.71 -6.65
CA PRO A 233 10.77 -1.29 -6.39
C PRO A 233 12.25 -0.92 -6.14
N ALA A 234 12.61 0.34 -6.34
CA ALA A 234 13.93 0.87 -5.97
C ALA A 234 14.12 0.89 -4.44
N ALA A 235 13.05 1.20 -3.72
CA ALA A 235 12.99 1.18 -2.26
C ALA A 235 11.58 0.88 -1.77
N MET A 236 11.46 0.50 -0.50
CA MET A 236 10.18 0.38 0.20
C MET A 236 10.13 1.31 1.40
N LEU A 237 8.95 1.86 1.66
CA LEU A 237 8.64 2.72 2.80
C LEU A 237 7.45 2.18 3.56
N GLY A 238 7.65 1.89 4.84
CA GLY A 238 6.56 1.53 5.76
C GLY A 238 6.32 2.65 6.76
N LEU A 239 5.09 3.14 6.84
CA LEU A 239 4.66 4.24 7.69
C LEU A 239 3.67 3.73 8.74
N ASP A 240 3.99 3.86 10.03
CA ASP A 240 3.16 3.39 11.16
C ASP A 240 2.58 1.98 10.94
N GLY A 241 3.44 1.05 10.46
CA GLY A 241 3.02 -0.19 9.83
C GLY A 241 2.73 -1.34 10.79
N LEU A 242 1.83 -2.24 10.37
CA LEU A 242 1.54 -3.51 11.02
C LEU A 242 2.40 -4.61 10.38
N TYR A 243 3.32 -5.22 11.15
CA TYR A 243 4.29 -6.19 10.60
C TYR A 243 4.28 -7.54 11.29
N ASP A 244 3.88 -7.61 12.57
CA ASP A 244 3.80 -8.81 13.38
C ASP A 244 2.37 -8.98 13.92
N LEU A 245 1.52 -9.68 13.15
CA LEU A 245 0.09 -9.80 13.46
C LEU A 245 -0.14 -10.51 14.81
N PRO A 246 0.55 -11.64 15.16
CA PRO A 246 0.43 -12.21 16.48
C PRO A 246 0.76 -11.24 17.62
N ALA A 247 1.78 -10.40 17.45
CA ALA A 247 2.21 -9.46 18.48
C ALA A 247 1.20 -8.32 18.74
N LEU A 248 0.25 -8.10 17.83
CA LEU A 248 -0.89 -7.19 18.05
C LEU A 248 -1.90 -7.75 19.08
N VAL A 249 -1.79 -9.02 19.44
CA VAL A 249 -2.62 -9.65 20.47
C VAL A 249 -1.77 -9.99 21.69
N ASP A 250 -0.61 -10.60 21.48
CA ASP A 250 0.20 -11.17 22.58
C ASP A 250 1.28 -10.23 23.11
N GLY A 251 1.55 -9.11 22.43
CA GLY A 251 2.69 -8.25 22.75
C GLY A 251 2.42 -6.74 22.70
N LEU A 252 1.19 -6.30 22.96
CA LEU A 252 0.78 -4.88 22.81
C LEU A 252 1.52 -3.92 23.74
N GLY A 253 1.87 -4.35 24.95
CA GLY A 253 2.34 -3.44 25.99
C GLY A 253 1.21 -2.63 26.65
N ALA A 254 1.48 -2.05 27.82
CA ALA A 254 0.46 -1.42 28.67
C ALA A 254 -0.31 -0.28 27.98
N ALA A 255 0.37 0.51 27.13
CA ALA A 255 -0.24 1.67 26.47
C ALA A 255 -1.33 1.27 25.44
N HIS A 256 -1.19 0.09 24.82
CA HIS A 256 -2.08 -0.40 23.77
C HIS A 256 -2.98 -1.56 24.20
N GLU A 257 -2.85 -2.05 25.45
CA GLU A 257 -3.57 -3.22 25.96
C GLU A 257 -5.11 -3.10 25.78
N ARG A 258 -5.65 -1.88 25.88
CA ARG A 258 -7.07 -1.60 25.67
C ARG A 258 -7.58 -1.98 24.27
N LEU A 259 -6.68 -2.12 23.29
CA LEU A 259 -6.99 -2.43 21.89
C LEU A 259 -6.96 -3.93 21.57
N ARG A 260 -6.59 -4.79 22.53
CA ARG A 260 -6.46 -6.25 22.33
C ARG A 260 -7.69 -6.87 21.66
N GLY A 261 -8.88 -6.62 22.20
CA GLY A 261 -10.13 -7.17 21.67
C GLY A 261 -10.46 -6.66 20.26
N ASP A 262 -10.12 -5.41 19.98
CA ASP A 262 -10.29 -4.81 18.64
C ASP A 262 -9.34 -5.49 17.64
N TYR A 263 -8.08 -5.74 18.02
CA TYR A 263 -7.12 -6.45 17.19
C TYR A 263 -7.48 -7.91 16.97
N GLU A 264 -7.89 -8.64 18.02
CA GLU A 264 -8.37 -10.03 17.88
C GLU A 264 -9.53 -10.13 16.89
N THR A 265 -10.51 -9.23 17.00
CA THR A 265 -11.65 -9.19 16.09
C THR A 265 -11.21 -8.86 14.67
N MET A 266 -10.40 -7.83 14.50
CA MET A 266 -9.87 -7.38 13.21
C MET A 266 -9.11 -8.50 12.49
N LEU A 267 -8.15 -9.11 13.20
CA LEU A 267 -7.27 -10.15 12.63
C LEU A 267 -8.04 -11.44 12.36
N SER A 268 -8.93 -11.86 13.26
CA SER A 268 -9.75 -13.05 13.05
C SER A 268 -10.65 -12.93 11.82
N ARG A 269 -11.18 -11.74 11.54
CA ARG A 269 -11.99 -11.50 10.35
C ARG A 269 -11.15 -11.38 9.07
N ALA A 270 -10.02 -10.67 9.14
CA ALA A 270 -9.19 -10.44 7.97
C ALA A 270 -8.33 -11.66 7.58
N PHE A 271 -7.88 -12.46 8.56
CA PHE A 271 -6.92 -13.57 8.35
C PHE A 271 -7.44 -14.93 8.80
N GLY A 272 -8.68 -15.01 9.30
CA GLY A 272 -9.27 -16.21 9.86
C GLY A 272 -9.02 -16.37 11.37
N ALA A 273 -9.89 -17.12 12.04
CA ALA A 273 -9.86 -17.30 13.50
C ALA A 273 -8.70 -18.17 14.00
N ASP A 274 -8.05 -18.95 13.12
CA ASP A 274 -6.86 -19.74 13.48
C ASP A 274 -5.61 -18.87 13.55
N GLN A 275 -5.29 -18.38 14.73
CA GLN A 275 -4.12 -17.52 14.97
C GLN A 275 -2.79 -18.14 14.53
N ARG A 276 -2.72 -19.47 14.39
CA ARG A 276 -1.52 -20.17 13.90
C ARG A 276 -1.21 -19.87 12.43
N SER A 277 -2.19 -19.38 11.67
CA SER A 277 -2.01 -18.96 10.27
C SER A 277 -1.46 -17.54 10.12
N TRP A 278 -1.62 -16.66 11.12
CA TRP A 278 -1.24 -15.25 11.04
C TRP A 278 0.25 -15.00 10.77
N PRO A 279 1.21 -15.81 11.34
CA PRO A 279 2.62 -15.65 11.01
C PRO A 279 2.94 -15.74 9.52
N ALA A 280 2.21 -16.56 8.76
CA ALA A 280 2.42 -16.69 7.30
C ALA A 280 2.08 -15.40 6.52
N ALA A 281 1.20 -14.55 7.07
CA ALA A 281 0.84 -13.25 6.52
C ALA A 281 1.63 -12.08 7.15
N SER A 282 2.46 -12.34 8.16
CA SER A 282 3.19 -11.32 8.93
C SER A 282 4.58 -11.06 8.37
N PRO A 283 4.90 -9.87 7.82
CA PRO A 283 6.23 -9.56 7.31
C PRO A 283 7.38 -9.82 8.30
N ALA A 284 7.16 -9.59 9.60
CA ALA A 284 8.15 -9.85 10.65
C ALA A 284 8.45 -11.34 10.89
N HIS A 285 7.67 -12.25 10.30
CA HIS A 285 7.88 -13.70 10.38
C HIS A 285 8.42 -14.32 9.09
N PHE A 286 8.63 -13.53 8.03
CA PHE A 286 9.17 -14.06 6.77
C PHE A 286 10.63 -14.51 6.96
N ASP A 287 10.99 -15.60 6.29
CA ASP A 287 12.35 -16.16 6.36
C ASP A 287 13.40 -15.19 5.80
N PRO A 288 14.39 -14.73 6.60
CA PRO A 288 15.43 -13.82 6.13
C PRO A 288 16.27 -14.39 4.98
N ALA A 289 16.49 -15.71 4.93
CA ALA A 289 17.24 -16.34 3.85
C ALA A 289 16.46 -16.31 2.53
N GLY A 290 15.13 -16.50 2.60
CA GLY A 290 14.22 -16.35 1.47
C GLY A 290 14.22 -14.91 0.93
N ILE A 291 14.10 -13.91 1.83
CA ILE A 291 14.17 -12.49 1.44
C ILE A 291 15.53 -12.16 0.81
N ALA A 292 16.65 -12.61 1.42
CA ALA A 292 17.99 -12.40 0.87
C ALA A 292 18.14 -13.02 -0.53
N GLY A 293 17.48 -14.16 -0.77
CA GLY A 293 17.39 -14.75 -2.12
C GLY A 293 16.68 -13.83 -3.10
N ARG A 294 15.56 -13.21 -2.72
CA ARG A 294 14.83 -12.26 -3.56
C ARG A 294 15.66 -10.99 -3.84
N VAL A 295 16.36 -10.45 -2.83
CA VAL A 295 17.26 -9.30 -2.99
C VAL A 295 18.37 -9.60 -4.00
N ARG A 296 19.06 -10.76 -3.87
CA ARG A 296 20.11 -11.18 -4.81
C ARG A 296 19.61 -11.35 -6.24
N ASN A 297 18.39 -11.81 -6.41
CA ASN A 297 17.79 -12.08 -7.72
C ASN A 297 17.06 -10.84 -8.30
N GLY A 298 17.18 -9.66 -7.71
CA GLY A 298 16.50 -8.44 -8.15
C GLY A 298 14.98 -8.47 -8.06
N LYS A 299 14.43 -9.27 -7.12
CA LYS A 299 12.98 -9.42 -6.87
C LYS A 299 12.52 -8.69 -5.60
N ALA A 300 13.45 -8.16 -4.82
CA ALA A 300 13.21 -7.28 -3.70
C ALA A 300 14.30 -6.18 -3.69
N PRO A 301 13.98 -4.97 -3.20
CA PRO A 301 14.92 -3.85 -3.20
C PRO A 301 16.04 -4.06 -2.20
N ARG A 302 17.08 -3.23 -2.32
CA ARG A 302 18.20 -3.19 -1.37
C ARG A 302 18.02 -2.15 -0.27
N LEU A 303 16.99 -1.31 -0.35
CA LEU A 303 16.70 -0.26 0.60
C LEU A 303 15.27 -0.38 1.12
N VAL A 304 15.15 -0.40 2.45
CA VAL A 304 13.88 -0.32 3.18
C VAL A 304 14.00 0.80 4.20
N VAL A 305 12.98 1.67 4.23
CA VAL A 305 12.80 2.68 5.27
C VAL A 305 11.55 2.34 6.06
N LEU A 306 11.69 2.27 7.38
CA LEU A 306 10.57 2.08 8.31
C LEU A 306 10.47 3.32 9.17
N ASP A 307 9.31 3.95 9.16
CA ASP A 307 9.06 5.17 9.93
C ASP A 307 7.80 4.98 10.79
N GLN A 308 7.87 5.43 12.03
CA GLN A 308 6.75 5.32 12.97
C GLN A 308 6.81 6.43 14.00
N SER A 309 5.65 7.06 14.23
CA SER A 309 5.49 8.03 15.30
C SER A 309 5.54 7.38 16.68
N THR A 310 6.28 7.96 17.60
CA THR A 310 6.27 7.57 19.02
C THR A 310 4.96 7.95 19.73
N GLU A 311 4.15 8.79 19.10
CA GLU A 311 2.83 9.25 19.60
C GLU A 311 1.67 8.44 18.98
N ASP A 312 1.98 7.39 18.21
CA ASP A 312 0.98 6.52 17.59
C ASP A 312 0.18 5.78 18.66
N GLN A 313 -1.10 6.15 18.78
CA GLN A 313 -2.01 5.58 19.78
C GLN A 313 -2.67 4.28 19.35
N LEU A 314 -2.47 3.85 18.09
CA LEU A 314 -3.03 2.62 17.54
C LEU A 314 -1.97 1.54 17.33
N VAL A 315 -0.82 1.84 16.78
CA VAL A 315 0.21 0.85 16.47
C VAL A 315 1.37 0.96 17.45
N PRO A 316 1.64 -0.09 18.25
CA PRO A 316 2.75 -0.07 19.19
C PRO A 316 4.10 -0.08 18.47
N MET A 317 5.09 0.65 18.99
CA MET A 317 6.44 0.78 18.45
C MET A 317 7.12 -0.58 18.21
N ASN A 318 6.75 -1.60 18.98
CA ASN A 318 7.32 -2.95 18.83
C ASN A 318 7.02 -3.59 17.47
N GLN A 319 6.04 -3.10 16.71
CA GLN A 319 5.79 -3.55 15.34
C GLN A 319 6.97 -3.17 14.43
N LEU A 320 7.41 -1.93 14.50
CA LEU A 320 8.61 -1.46 13.81
C LEU A 320 9.87 -2.20 14.30
N GLU A 321 10.08 -2.27 15.62
CA GLU A 321 11.28 -2.86 16.24
C GLU A 321 11.46 -4.33 15.86
N ARG A 322 10.39 -5.13 15.92
CA ARG A 322 10.40 -6.55 15.54
C ARG A 322 10.71 -6.75 14.07
N PHE A 323 10.08 -5.94 13.21
CA PHE A 323 10.30 -6.04 11.78
C PHE A 323 11.70 -5.56 11.38
N GLN A 324 12.17 -4.46 11.95
CA GLN A 324 13.54 -3.97 11.75
C GLN A 324 14.58 -5.03 12.18
N ALA A 325 14.38 -5.68 13.34
CA ALA A 325 15.25 -6.76 13.81
C ALA A 325 15.24 -7.97 12.87
N GLN A 326 14.09 -8.31 12.25
CA GLN A 326 14.00 -9.40 11.28
C GLN A 326 14.69 -9.03 9.96
N LEU A 327 14.45 -7.84 9.43
CA LEU A 327 15.09 -7.36 8.21
C LEU A 327 16.61 -7.17 8.38
N GLY A 328 17.08 -6.84 9.59
CA GLY A 328 18.50 -6.72 9.90
C GLY A 328 19.29 -8.03 9.75
N LYS A 329 18.60 -9.19 9.69
CA LYS A 329 19.19 -10.50 9.41
C LYS A 329 19.33 -10.79 7.90
N VAL A 330 18.78 -9.93 7.04
CA VAL A 330 18.73 -10.13 5.59
C VAL A 330 20.01 -9.61 4.93
N SER A 331 20.81 -10.52 4.40
CA SER A 331 22.04 -10.14 3.70
C SER A 331 21.75 -9.33 2.44
N GLY A 332 22.44 -8.19 2.29
CA GLY A 332 22.35 -7.31 1.13
C GLY A 332 21.16 -6.31 1.19
N LEU A 333 20.44 -6.26 2.31
CA LEU A 333 19.39 -5.29 2.56
C LEU A 333 19.88 -4.19 3.52
N ARG A 334 19.71 -2.94 3.12
CA ARG A 334 19.91 -1.76 3.97
C ARG A 334 18.58 -1.37 4.58
N VAL A 335 18.49 -1.35 5.90
CA VAL A 335 17.29 -0.95 6.64
C VAL A 335 17.58 0.33 7.39
N ILE A 336 16.74 1.33 7.20
CA ILE A 336 16.86 2.65 7.83
C ILE A 336 15.59 2.91 8.62
N GLN A 337 15.74 3.41 9.83
CA GLN A 337 14.63 3.97 10.59
C GLN A 337 14.44 5.42 10.16
N GLY A 338 13.25 5.74 9.66
CA GLY A 338 12.80 7.09 9.33
C GLY A 338 12.58 7.94 10.58
N ARG A 339 12.36 9.24 10.39
CA ARG A 339 12.17 10.22 11.47
C ARG A 339 11.14 11.28 11.11
N ARG A 340 10.32 11.04 10.10
CA ARG A 340 9.34 12.01 9.60
C ARG A 340 7.97 11.85 10.25
N CYS A 341 7.58 10.60 10.61
CA CYS A 341 6.31 10.34 11.27
C CYS A 341 6.30 10.93 12.68
N THR A 342 5.34 11.81 12.92
CA THR A 342 5.05 12.47 14.21
C THR A 342 3.54 12.55 14.41
N GLY A 343 3.10 12.81 15.65
CA GLY A 343 1.68 12.89 15.97
C GLY A 343 0.97 11.54 15.97
N GLY A 344 -0.35 11.57 15.88
CA GLY A 344 -1.17 10.35 15.95
C GLY A 344 -1.12 9.52 14.68
N HIS A 345 -1.59 8.28 14.77
CA HIS A 345 -1.58 7.26 13.71
C HIS A 345 -2.06 7.74 12.32
N THR A 346 -2.98 8.68 12.27
CA THR A 346 -3.55 9.17 11.01
C THR A 346 -2.82 10.38 10.41
N ALA A 347 -1.92 11.01 11.17
CA ALA A 347 -1.24 12.23 10.77
C ALA A 347 -0.48 12.08 9.43
N PRO A 348 0.25 10.99 9.15
CA PRO A 348 1.03 10.89 7.92
C PRO A 348 0.19 11.06 6.64
N TRP A 349 -0.98 10.43 6.56
CA TRP A 349 -1.83 10.52 5.37
C TRP A 349 -2.77 11.72 5.40
N GLN A 350 -3.20 12.20 6.59
CA GLN A 350 -4.05 13.40 6.70
C GLN A 350 -3.30 14.67 6.32
N GLU A 351 -2.04 14.77 6.70
CA GLU A 351 -1.21 15.93 6.44
C GLU A 351 -0.46 15.83 5.09
N GLY A 352 -0.01 14.63 4.73
CA GLY A 352 0.71 14.34 3.50
C GLY A 352 2.19 14.77 3.49
N THR A 353 2.57 15.75 4.33
CA THR A 353 3.93 16.28 4.43
C THR A 353 4.94 15.20 4.78
N MET A 354 4.62 14.38 5.80
CA MET A 354 5.50 13.32 6.28
C MET A 354 5.78 12.26 5.21
N ILE A 355 4.75 11.89 4.42
CA ILE A 355 4.90 10.99 3.28
C ILE A 355 5.83 11.61 2.25
N TRP A 356 5.59 12.88 1.89
CA TRP A 356 6.40 13.57 0.88
C TRP A 356 7.85 13.71 1.30
N GLU A 357 8.12 14.17 2.53
CA GLU A 357 9.48 14.32 3.05
C GLU A 357 10.22 12.97 3.15
N SER A 358 9.53 11.90 3.55
CA SER A 358 10.12 10.54 3.55
C SER A 358 10.50 10.09 2.15
N LEU A 359 9.72 10.47 1.12
CA LEU A 359 10.05 10.18 -0.27
C LEU A 359 11.29 10.94 -0.73
N GLN A 360 11.43 12.22 -0.35
CA GLN A 360 12.61 13.01 -0.67
C GLN A 360 13.87 12.41 -0.03
N ASP A 361 13.81 12.02 1.26
CA ASP A 361 14.90 11.34 1.94
C ASP A 361 15.31 10.04 1.22
N ILE A 362 14.33 9.25 0.73
CA ILE A 362 14.61 8.02 -0.02
C ILE A 362 15.29 8.31 -1.36
N VAL A 363 14.82 9.33 -2.09
CA VAL A 363 15.43 9.72 -3.38
C VAL A 363 16.87 10.16 -3.17
N GLU A 364 17.16 10.92 -2.12
CA GLU A 364 18.54 11.31 -1.74
C GLU A 364 19.40 10.07 -1.41
N LEU A 365 18.87 9.12 -0.65
CA LEU A 365 19.55 7.87 -0.29
C LEU A 365 19.87 6.97 -1.49
N LEU A 366 19.07 7.07 -2.56
CA LEU A 366 19.27 6.32 -3.81
C LEU A 366 20.21 7.04 -4.78
N GLY A 367 20.31 8.37 -4.70
CA GLY A 367 21.16 9.21 -5.57
C GLY A 367 22.58 9.39 -5.08
N GLY A 368 22.86 9.12 -3.80
CA GLY A 368 24.19 9.20 -3.17
C GLY A 368 24.85 7.83 -3.10
#